data_df8540f617b676c993f828a7bd98bd95
#
_entry.id   df8540f617b676c993f828a7bd98bd95
#
_cell.length_a   1.000
_cell.length_b   1.000
_cell.length_c   1.000
_cell.angle_alpha   90.00
_cell.angle_beta   90.00
_cell.angle_gamma   90.00
#
_symmetry.space_group_name_H-M   'P 1'
#
loop_
_entity.id
_entity.type
_entity.pdbx_description
1 polymer ?
#
loop_
_entity_poly.entity_id
_entity_poly.type
_entity_poly.pdbx_seq_one_letter_code
_entity_poly.pdbx_strand_id
1 'polypeptide(L)'
;MRADDVYAAGSEKLEARQTQSMRIDQFHFGSIRIDGTAYEHDVVIDSGKIRKRKKKPSKQFRDAFGHTPLSAAEDIPWNCQRLIVGTGAHGALPVMDDVKREAERRNVELLVVPTEQAIDALQTHPRQTNAILHVTC
;
A
#
# COMPACT_ATOMS: atom_id res chain seq x y z
N MET A 1 -2.16 -21.79 18.76
CA MET A 1 -1.77 -21.63 19.33
C MET A 1 -1.67 -21.51 19.46
N ARG A 2 -1.34 -21.54 19.02
CA ARG A 2 -0.91 -21.38 19.57
C ARG A 2 -0.51 -21.06 19.72
N ALA A 3 -0.33 -21.21 19.32
CA ALA A 3 0.27 -20.82 19.77
C ALA A 3 0.41 -20.41 19.91
N ASP A 4 0.54 -20.50 19.87
CA ASP A 4 0.83 -19.99 20.30
C ASP A 4 1.06 -19.70 20.46
N ASP A 5 1.29 -19.98 20.43
CA ASP A 5 1.75 -19.73 20.86
C ASP A 5 2.36 -19.61 20.94
N VAL A 6 2.67 -19.96 20.90
CA VAL A 6 3.41 -19.86 21.12
C VAL A 6 4.06 -19.77 20.94
N TYR A 7 4.63 -19.81 20.72
CA TYR A 7 5.29 -19.55 20.65
C TYR A 7 5.89 -19.35 20.41
N ALA A 8 5.83 -20.71 20.27
CA ALA A 8 6.98 -20.24 19.79
C ALA A 8 6.96 -18.86 19.54
N ALA A 9 7.61 -18.35 19.89
CA ALA A 9 7.80 -17.09 19.76
C ALA A 9 8.60 -16.78 18.57
N GLY A 10 8.23 -16.83 17.49
CA GLY A 10 9.08 -16.71 16.40
C GLY A 10 9.10 -15.36 15.75
N SER A 11 9.95 -15.22 14.75
CA SER A 11 10.05 -14.02 13.95
C SER A 11 8.76 -13.75 13.18
N GLU A 12 8.01 -14.77 12.88
CA GLU A 12 6.71 -14.61 12.28
C GLU A 12 5.80 -13.69 13.06
N LYS A 13 5.77 -13.90 14.37
CA LYS A 13 4.94 -13.08 15.24
C LYS A 13 5.44 -11.64 15.27
N LEU A 14 6.74 -11.47 15.20
CA LEU A 14 7.32 -10.13 15.17
C LEU A 14 6.90 -9.38 13.91
N GLU A 15 6.93 -10.04 12.79
CA GLU A 15 6.54 -9.40 11.54
C GLU A 15 5.07 -8.98 11.57
N ALA A 16 4.21 -9.86 12.07
CA ALA A 16 2.80 -9.54 12.19
C ALA A 16 2.59 -8.36 13.12
N ARG A 17 3.34 -8.31 14.22
CA ARG A 17 3.23 -7.21 15.16
C ARG A 17 3.71 -5.90 14.55
N GLN A 18 4.79 -5.93 13.75
CA GLN A 18 5.26 -4.71 13.10
C GLN A 18 4.19 -4.11 12.23
N THR A 19 3.52 -4.93 11.42
CA THR A 19 2.45 -4.44 10.57
C THR A 19 1.29 -3.92 11.41
N GLN A 20 0.92 -4.65 12.47
CA GLN A 20 -0.21 -4.26 13.29
C GLN A 20 0.04 -3.02 14.12
N SER A 21 1.31 -2.74 14.44
CA SER A 21 1.64 -1.59 15.26
C SER A 21 1.91 -0.33 14.45
N MET A 22 1.89 -0.41 13.14
CA MET A 22 2.11 0.75 12.28
C MET A 22 1.01 1.76 12.49
N ARG A 23 1.40 3.02 12.74
CA ARG A 23 0.45 4.09 12.97
C ARG A 23 0.58 5.12 11.88
N ILE A 24 -0.53 5.37 11.18
CA ILE A 24 -0.61 6.41 10.17
C ILE A 24 -1.56 7.46 10.75
N ASP A 25 -1.01 8.58 11.24
CA ASP A 25 -1.82 9.51 12.01
C ASP A 25 -1.98 10.90 11.41
N GLN A 26 -1.28 11.21 10.35
CA GLN A 26 -1.46 12.51 9.70
C GLN A 26 -1.30 12.35 8.20
N PHE A 27 -2.40 12.52 7.49
CA PHE A 27 -2.38 12.56 6.04
C PHE A 27 -2.91 13.90 5.59
N HIS A 28 -2.09 14.61 4.83
CA HIS A 28 -2.46 15.87 4.18
C HIS A 28 -2.05 15.76 2.72
N PHE A 29 -2.64 16.60 1.89
CA PHE A 29 -2.22 16.66 0.50
C PHE A 29 -0.71 16.85 0.42
N GLY A 30 -0.01 15.89 -0.15
CA GLY A 30 1.43 15.94 -0.34
C GLY A 30 2.27 15.36 0.80
N SER A 31 1.65 14.89 1.89
CA SER A 31 2.41 14.41 3.04
C SER A 31 1.64 13.36 3.82
N ILE A 32 2.35 12.33 4.27
CA ILE A 32 1.77 11.30 5.12
C ILE A 32 2.77 10.99 6.24
N ARG A 33 2.26 10.78 7.45
CA ARG A 33 3.11 10.49 8.59
C ARG A 33 2.85 9.09 9.08
N ILE A 34 3.92 8.30 9.12
CA ILE A 34 3.84 6.90 9.53
C ILE A 34 4.85 6.66 10.62
N ASP A 35 4.39 6.19 11.79
CA ASP A 35 5.24 5.92 12.94
C ASP A 35 6.15 7.11 13.27
N GLY A 36 5.60 8.32 13.19
CA GLY A 36 6.31 9.54 13.55
C GLY A 36 7.20 10.12 12.46
N THR A 37 7.32 9.47 11.31
CA THR A 37 8.14 9.96 10.21
C THR A 37 7.24 10.49 9.10
N ALA A 38 7.52 11.71 8.64
CA ALA A 38 6.75 12.33 7.57
C ALA A 38 7.39 12.00 6.22
N TYR A 39 6.54 11.61 5.27
CA TYR A 39 6.95 11.31 3.90
C TYR A 39 6.23 12.26 2.96
N GLU A 40 6.96 12.92 2.09
CA GLU A 40 6.39 13.89 1.13
C GLU A 40 6.37 13.32 -0.27
N HIS A 41 6.21 12.02 -0.36
CA HIS A 41 6.12 11.30 -1.63
C HIS A 41 5.24 10.07 -1.43
N ASP A 42 4.82 9.46 -2.52
CA ASP A 42 4.05 8.22 -2.44
C ASP A 42 4.88 7.15 -1.75
N VAL A 43 4.22 6.36 -0.91
CA VAL A 43 4.89 5.31 -0.16
C VAL A 43 4.33 3.95 -0.53
N VAL A 44 5.20 2.94 -0.43
CA VAL A 44 4.85 1.54 -0.56
C VAL A 44 5.11 0.89 0.78
N ILE A 45 4.10 0.19 1.29
CA ILE A 45 4.22 -0.58 2.53
C ILE A 45 4.29 -2.04 2.14
N ASP A 46 5.45 -2.64 2.37
CA ASP A 46 5.77 -3.99 1.93
C ASP A 46 6.20 -4.80 3.14
N SER A 47 5.31 -5.66 3.64
CA SER A 47 5.57 -6.50 4.80
C SER A 47 6.03 -5.67 6.00
N GLY A 48 5.35 -4.54 6.23
CA GLY A 48 5.65 -3.65 7.33
C GLY A 48 6.80 -2.69 7.10
N LYS A 49 7.46 -2.77 5.95
CA LYS A 49 8.56 -1.86 5.62
C LYS A 49 8.07 -0.79 4.65
N ILE A 50 8.58 0.42 4.82
CA ILE A 50 8.13 1.56 4.04
C ILE A 50 9.23 1.93 3.06
N ARG A 51 8.84 2.08 1.79
CA ARG A 51 9.76 2.56 0.76
C ARG A 51 9.05 3.55 -0.15
N LYS A 52 9.82 4.31 -0.89
CA LYS A 52 9.27 5.27 -1.85
C LYS A 52 8.72 4.53 -3.06
N ARG A 53 7.55 4.95 -3.53
CA ARG A 53 7.00 4.43 -4.78
C ARG A 53 7.90 4.86 -5.95
N LYS A 54 8.24 3.93 -6.82
CA LYS A 54 9.03 4.20 -8.02
C LYS A 54 8.08 4.16 -9.21
N LYS A 55 7.65 5.33 -9.66
CA LYS A 55 6.62 5.43 -10.69
C LYS A 55 7.19 5.57 -12.09
N LYS A 56 8.51 5.59 -12.24
CA LYS A 56 9.15 5.79 -13.53
C LYS A 56 8.64 4.81 -14.61
N PRO A 57 8.48 3.51 -14.31
CA PRO A 57 7.97 2.59 -15.34
C PRO A 57 6.58 2.93 -15.85
N SER A 58 5.79 3.66 -15.07
CA SER A 58 4.42 4.03 -15.46
C SER A 58 4.35 5.35 -16.21
N LYS A 59 5.46 6.10 -16.28
CA LYS A 59 5.42 7.41 -16.92
C LYS A 59 5.10 7.33 -18.40
N GLN A 60 5.38 6.20 -19.04
CA GLN A 60 5.05 5.98 -20.44
C GLN A 60 3.55 6.06 -20.72
N PHE A 61 2.73 5.89 -19.70
CA PHE A 61 1.27 5.90 -19.84
C PHE A 61 0.65 7.25 -19.46
N ARG A 62 1.47 8.22 -19.10
CA ARG A 62 0.99 9.48 -18.57
C ARG A 62 0.06 10.22 -19.51
N ASP A 63 0.40 10.25 -20.79
CA ASP A 63 -0.39 11.00 -21.77
C ASP A 63 -1.80 10.44 -21.92
N ALA A 64 -1.94 9.13 -21.83
CA ALA A 64 -3.25 8.50 -21.97
C ALA A 64 -4.17 8.79 -20.78
N PHE A 65 -3.61 9.07 -19.61
CA PHE A 65 -4.39 9.22 -18.39
C PHE A 65 -4.39 10.63 -17.81
N GLY A 66 -3.60 11.54 -18.37
CA GLY A 66 -3.48 12.89 -17.83
C GLY A 66 -2.64 12.98 -16.55
N HIS A 67 -2.30 11.85 -15.95
CA HIS A 67 -1.44 11.71 -14.78
C HIS A 67 -0.65 10.43 -14.95
N THR A 68 0.46 10.30 -14.23
CA THR A 68 1.18 9.02 -14.22
C THR A 68 0.35 8.02 -13.42
N PRO A 69 -0.22 7.01 -14.07
CA PRO A 69 -1.08 6.04 -13.37
C PRO A 69 -0.26 5.03 -12.59
N LEU A 70 -0.92 4.19 -11.81
CA LEU A 70 -0.31 3.00 -11.28
C LEU A 70 -0.48 1.89 -12.32
N SER A 71 0.63 1.29 -12.74
CA SER A 71 0.61 0.20 -13.71
C SER A 71 1.33 -1.01 -13.17
N ALA A 72 1.10 -2.17 -13.79
CA ALA A 72 1.75 -3.41 -13.38
C ALA A 72 3.25 -3.42 -13.68
N ALA A 73 3.74 -2.43 -14.43
CA ALA A 73 5.18 -2.31 -14.69
C ALA A 73 5.97 -1.85 -13.47
N GLU A 74 5.29 -1.30 -12.46
CA GLU A 74 5.96 -0.87 -11.24
C GLU A 74 6.25 -2.07 -10.34
N ASP A 75 7.14 -1.85 -9.36
CA ASP A 75 7.48 -2.86 -8.38
C ASP A 75 6.41 -2.89 -7.29
N ILE A 76 5.34 -3.62 -7.56
CA ILE A 76 4.20 -3.71 -6.65
C ILE A 76 4.46 -4.83 -5.64
N PRO A 77 4.19 -4.58 -4.34
CA PRO A 77 4.46 -5.59 -3.30
C PRO A 77 3.37 -6.67 -3.27
N TRP A 78 3.48 -7.62 -4.17
CA TRP A 78 2.46 -8.65 -4.36
C TRP A 78 2.48 -9.76 -3.30
N ASN A 79 3.49 -9.82 -2.44
CA ASN A 79 3.61 -10.87 -1.44
C ASN A 79 2.68 -10.60 -0.26
N CYS A 80 1.40 -10.67 -0.50
CA CYS A 80 0.36 -10.36 0.48
C CYS A 80 -0.92 -11.06 0.07
N GLN A 81 -1.88 -11.10 0.99
CA GLN A 81 -3.23 -11.56 0.66
C GLN A 81 -4.10 -10.41 0.19
N ARG A 82 -3.80 -9.20 0.65
CA ARG A 82 -4.57 -8.01 0.30
C ARG A 82 -3.62 -6.88 -0.03
N LEU A 83 -3.86 -6.23 -1.16
CA LEU A 83 -3.15 -5.02 -1.54
C LEU A 83 -4.12 -3.86 -1.53
N ILE A 84 -3.80 -2.81 -0.77
CA ILE A 84 -4.61 -1.61 -0.68
C ILE A 84 -3.91 -0.51 -1.47
N VAL A 85 -4.62 0.12 -2.38
CA VAL A 85 -4.11 1.24 -3.16
C VAL A 85 -4.89 2.49 -2.78
N GLY A 86 -4.18 3.45 -2.16
CA GLY A 86 -4.74 4.76 -1.88
C GLY A 86 -4.51 5.66 -3.06
N THR A 87 -5.59 6.20 -3.62
CA THR A 87 -5.54 6.92 -4.88
C THR A 87 -5.42 8.44 -4.72
N GLY A 88 -5.02 8.90 -3.55
CA GLY A 88 -4.77 10.32 -3.31
C GLY A 88 -5.84 10.99 -2.48
N ALA A 89 -5.61 12.26 -2.17
CA ALA A 89 -6.54 13.04 -1.35
C ALA A 89 -7.91 13.16 -2.00
N HIS A 90 -7.94 13.19 -3.33
CA HIS A 90 -9.17 13.32 -4.09
C HIS A 90 -9.50 12.08 -4.92
N GLY A 91 -8.75 11.00 -4.72
CA GLY A 91 -9.01 9.75 -5.42
C GLY A 91 -8.70 9.79 -6.91
N ALA A 92 -7.82 10.69 -7.35
CA ALA A 92 -7.63 10.94 -8.78
C ALA A 92 -6.53 10.10 -9.44
N LEU A 93 -5.76 9.33 -8.67
CA LEU A 93 -4.73 8.47 -9.27
C LEU A 93 -5.39 7.36 -10.08
N PRO A 94 -5.15 7.29 -11.39
CA PRO A 94 -5.68 6.19 -12.18
C PRO A 94 -4.93 4.90 -11.84
N VAL A 95 -5.66 3.80 -11.74
CA VAL A 95 -5.08 2.47 -11.57
C VAL A 95 -5.41 1.69 -12.83
N MET A 96 -4.38 1.28 -13.57
CA MET A 96 -4.58 0.63 -14.85
C MET A 96 -5.16 -0.77 -14.68
N ASP A 97 -5.88 -1.23 -15.70
CA ASP A 97 -6.52 -2.54 -15.66
C ASP A 97 -5.51 -3.68 -15.51
N ASP A 98 -4.26 -3.49 -15.98
CA ASP A 98 -3.26 -4.53 -15.84
C ASP A 98 -2.92 -4.81 -14.38
N VAL A 99 -3.05 -3.82 -13.49
CA VAL A 99 -2.89 -4.04 -12.04
C VAL A 99 -4.00 -4.96 -11.53
N LYS A 100 -5.22 -4.71 -11.96
CA LYS A 100 -6.37 -5.52 -11.54
C LYS A 100 -6.25 -6.95 -12.05
N ARG A 101 -5.84 -7.13 -13.30
CA ARG A 101 -5.64 -8.47 -13.86
C ARG A 101 -4.52 -9.21 -13.14
N GLU A 102 -3.45 -8.49 -12.79
CA GLU A 102 -2.34 -9.14 -12.09
C GLU A 102 -2.75 -9.56 -10.68
N ALA A 103 -3.56 -8.75 -10.00
CA ALA A 103 -4.08 -9.11 -8.69
C ALA A 103 -4.91 -10.40 -8.78
N GLU A 104 -5.77 -10.49 -9.78
CA GLU A 104 -6.58 -11.70 -9.99
C GLU A 104 -5.71 -12.91 -10.27
N ARG A 105 -4.71 -12.74 -11.14
CA ARG A 105 -3.83 -13.84 -11.49
C ARG A 105 -3.07 -14.36 -10.27
N ARG A 106 -2.74 -13.48 -9.35
CA ARG A 106 -2.00 -13.85 -8.14
C ARG A 106 -2.91 -14.18 -6.96
N ASN A 107 -4.20 -14.10 -7.16
CA ASN A 107 -5.18 -14.35 -6.11
C ASN A 107 -4.99 -13.40 -4.93
N VAL A 108 -4.71 -12.15 -5.22
CA VAL A 108 -4.56 -11.08 -4.22
C VAL A 108 -5.82 -10.22 -4.26
N GLU A 109 -6.40 -9.99 -3.09
CA GLU A 109 -7.54 -9.08 -2.97
C GLU A 109 -7.07 -7.66 -3.15
N LEU A 110 -7.68 -6.91 -4.07
CA LEU A 110 -7.26 -5.55 -4.38
C LEU A 110 -8.35 -4.57 -3.94
N LEU A 111 -7.96 -3.60 -3.12
CA LEU A 111 -8.85 -2.52 -2.68
C LEU A 111 -8.30 -1.20 -3.20
N VAL A 112 -9.08 -0.48 -4.00
CA VAL A 112 -8.67 0.78 -4.61
C VAL A 112 -9.63 1.86 -4.13
N VAL A 113 -9.14 2.75 -3.29
CA VAL A 113 -9.96 3.79 -2.63
C VAL A 113 -9.11 5.03 -2.42
N PRO A 114 -9.73 6.20 -2.16
CA PRO A 114 -8.93 7.39 -1.79
C PRO A 114 -8.05 7.10 -0.58
N THR A 115 -6.95 7.83 -0.48
CA THR A 115 -5.89 7.50 0.47
C THR A 115 -6.37 7.52 1.92
N GLU A 116 -7.27 8.41 2.28
CA GLU A 116 -7.79 8.45 3.64
C GLU A 116 -8.52 7.16 3.99
N GLN A 117 -9.33 6.66 3.06
CA GLN A 117 -10.03 5.38 3.26
C GLN A 117 -9.06 4.20 3.23
N ALA A 118 -8.00 4.32 2.40
CA ALA A 118 -6.98 3.28 2.35
C ALA A 118 -6.27 3.15 3.69
N ILE A 119 -5.99 4.28 4.33
CA ILE A 119 -5.36 4.30 5.65
C ILE A 119 -6.26 3.59 6.68
N ASP A 120 -7.55 3.91 6.67
CA ASP A 120 -8.48 3.27 7.59
C ASP A 120 -8.53 1.77 7.37
N ALA A 121 -8.58 1.33 6.12
CA ALA A 121 -8.62 -0.09 5.79
C ALA A 121 -7.34 -0.80 6.23
N LEU A 122 -6.20 -0.16 6.02
CA LEU A 122 -4.91 -0.74 6.39
C LEU A 122 -4.81 -0.89 7.90
N GLN A 123 -5.28 0.08 8.67
CA GLN A 123 -5.22 0.03 10.12
C GLN A 123 -6.24 -0.94 10.71
N THR A 124 -7.35 -1.16 10.01
CA THR A 124 -8.36 -2.12 10.45
C THR A 124 -7.95 -3.55 10.13
N HIS A 125 -7.27 -3.77 9.01
CA HIS A 125 -6.90 -5.11 8.54
C HIS A 125 -5.42 -5.16 8.18
N PRO A 126 -4.51 -5.04 9.16
CA PRO A 126 -3.08 -4.92 8.84
C PRO A 126 -2.40 -6.21 8.46
N ARG A 127 -2.96 -7.37 8.82
CA ARG A 127 -2.27 -8.65 8.63
C ARG A 127 -2.28 -9.05 7.17
N GLN A 128 -1.10 -9.46 6.69
CA GLN A 128 -0.89 -9.94 5.33
C GLN A 128 -1.42 -8.96 4.28
N THR A 129 -1.29 -7.67 4.61
CA THR A 129 -1.79 -6.57 3.81
C THR A 129 -0.62 -5.64 3.48
N ASN A 130 -0.43 -5.38 2.20
CA ASN A 130 0.52 -4.38 1.72
C ASN A 130 -0.25 -3.20 1.14
N ALA A 131 0.43 -2.10 0.90
CA ALA A 131 -0.25 -0.90 0.42
C ALA A 131 0.64 -0.05 -0.46
N ILE A 132 0.02 0.68 -1.35
CA ILE A 132 0.63 1.78 -2.09
C ILE A 132 -0.24 3.00 -1.82
N LEU A 133 0.35 4.06 -1.27
CA LEU A 133 -0.39 5.23 -0.87
C LEU A 133 0.09 6.45 -1.64
N HIS A 134 -0.78 6.97 -2.49
CA HIS A 134 -0.54 8.20 -3.25
C HIS A 134 -0.87 9.37 -2.34
N VAL A 135 0.02 10.36 -2.23
CA VAL A 135 -0.15 11.43 -1.25
C VAL A 135 -0.68 12.72 -1.82
N THR A 136 -0.74 12.87 -3.14
CA THR A 136 -1.29 14.08 -3.76
C THR A 136 -2.71 13.84 -4.25
N CYS A 137 -3.05 14.28 -5.43
CA CYS A 137 -4.40 14.27 -5.95
C CYS A 137 -5.11 12.93 -5.89
#